data_6409e2af953677cb5da164e54899168a
#
_entry.id   6409e2af953677cb5da164e54899168a
#
_cell.length_a   1.000
_cell.length_b   1.000
_cell.length_c   1.000
_cell.angle_alpha   90.00
_cell.angle_beta   90.00
_cell.angle_gamma   90.00
#
_symmetry.space_group_name_H-M   'P 1'
#
loop_
_entity.id
_entity.type
_entity.pdbx_description
1 polymer ?
#
loop_
_entity_poly.entity_id
_entity_poly.type
_entity_poly.pdbx_seq_one_letter_code
_entity_poly.pdbx_strand_id
1 'polypeptide(L)'
;CSSDLKKRGLDYFPLNTDFMHDRLVRRIMKREGDGSFAILLGALSCIYADEGYYVCADELFYEDLSACLYEKTAADVKRILALAVEYGIFNAALFGKYAILTSAEIQRQYLFSTKRRKSSAIDTRYCLVDDSQSDDEAAPTAAGRVPSANGSVPSAAESATFKPENATSGTYSTRSEEHTP
;
A
#
# COMPACT_ATOMS: atom_id res chain seq x y z
N CYS A 1 -26.34 14.58 26.85
CA CYS A 1 -26.39 14.69 25.37
C CYS A 1 -25.13 14.07 24.83
N SER A 2 -25.18 12.77 24.51
CA SER A 2 -24.11 12.11 23.74
C SER A 2 -24.20 12.63 22.31
N SER A 3 -23.34 13.55 21.95
CA SER A 3 -23.07 13.86 20.56
C SER A 3 -22.42 12.61 19.96
N ASP A 4 -23.19 11.81 19.23
CA ASP A 4 -22.68 10.82 18.31
C ASP A 4 -21.80 11.55 17.30
N LEU A 5 -20.54 11.68 17.62
CA LEU A 5 -19.49 12.06 16.66
C LEU A 5 -19.42 10.90 15.65
N LYS A 6 -20.18 11.04 14.57
CA LYS A 6 -20.17 10.08 13.46
C LYS A 6 -18.73 9.87 13.03
N LYS A 7 -18.16 8.73 13.40
CA LYS A 7 -16.82 8.32 12.97
C LYS A 7 -16.78 8.34 11.44
N ARG A 8 -16.00 9.25 10.85
CA ARG A 8 -15.83 9.37 9.40
C ARG A 8 -14.83 8.33 8.89
N GLY A 9 -13.77 8.12 9.62
CA GLY A 9 -12.69 7.22 9.26
C GLY A 9 -13.08 5.74 9.23
N LEU A 10 -12.11 4.93 8.85
CA LEU A 10 -12.21 3.47 8.74
C LEU A 10 -11.42 2.83 9.90
N ASP A 11 -11.88 1.68 10.38
CA ASP A 11 -11.15 0.86 11.37
C ASP A 11 -10.04 0.03 10.70
N TYR A 12 -10.17 -0.23 9.42
CA TYR A 12 -9.19 -0.92 8.57
C TYR A 12 -9.35 -0.45 7.13
N PHE A 13 -8.28 -0.53 6.37
CA PHE A 13 -8.28 -0.25 4.93
C PHE A 13 -7.54 -1.35 4.18
N PRO A 14 -7.97 -1.70 2.97
CA PRO A 14 -7.23 -2.63 2.14
C PRO A 14 -5.97 -1.97 1.60
N LEU A 15 -4.86 -2.69 1.69
CA LEU A 15 -3.60 -2.33 1.09
C LEU A 15 -3.28 -3.34 0.00
N ASN A 16 -2.90 -2.88 -1.17
CA ASN A 16 -2.49 -3.77 -2.25
C ASN A 16 -1.29 -4.61 -1.83
N THR A 17 -1.33 -5.90 -2.14
CA THR A 17 -0.26 -6.85 -1.78
C THR A 17 1.08 -6.50 -2.43
N ASP A 18 1.06 -5.77 -3.53
CA ASP A 18 2.22 -5.28 -4.26
C ASP A 18 2.65 -3.85 -3.89
N PHE A 19 2.01 -3.22 -2.89
CA PHE A 19 2.33 -1.85 -2.46
C PHE A 19 3.83 -1.64 -2.18
N MET A 20 4.50 -2.62 -1.55
CA MET A 20 5.95 -2.59 -1.33
C MET A 20 6.75 -2.65 -2.65
N HIS A 21 6.17 -3.22 -3.69
CA HIS A 21 6.78 -3.36 -5.01
C HIS A 21 6.39 -2.22 -5.97
N ASP A 22 5.48 -1.35 -5.56
CA ASP A 22 5.10 -0.18 -6.34
C ASP A 22 6.33 0.63 -6.75
N ARG A 23 6.35 1.08 -7.99
CA ARG A 23 7.49 1.77 -8.60
C ARG A 23 7.84 3.06 -7.86
N LEU A 24 6.83 3.83 -7.44
CA LEU A 24 7.02 5.12 -6.78
C LEU A 24 7.45 4.91 -5.33
N VAL A 25 6.84 3.98 -4.62
CA VAL A 25 7.22 3.58 -3.27
C VAL A 25 8.68 3.11 -3.24
N ARG A 26 9.06 2.20 -4.14
CA ARG A 26 10.45 1.71 -4.25
C ARG A 26 11.44 2.82 -4.58
N ARG A 27 11.06 3.80 -5.39
CA ARG A 27 11.89 4.96 -5.71
C ARG A 27 12.19 5.80 -4.47
N ILE A 28 11.19 6.01 -3.62
CA ILE A 28 11.36 6.71 -2.34
C ILE A 28 12.25 5.89 -1.40
N MET A 29 11.98 4.59 -1.26
CA MET A 29 12.79 3.69 -0.42
C MET A 29 14.25 3.66 -0.83
N LYS A 30 14.55 3.65 -2.13
CA LYS A 30 15.93 3.72 -2.62
C LYS A 30 16.64 5.03 -2.29
N ARG A 31 15.90 6.12 -2.20
CA ARG A 31 16.46 7.44 -1.91
C ARG A 31 16.59 7.72 -0.41
N GLU A 32 15.58 7.34 0.36
CA GLU A 32 15.41 7.73 1.77
C GLU A 32 15.57 6.57 2.76
N GLY A 33 15.79 5.35 2.24
CA GLY A 33 15.91 4.12 3.03
C GLY A 33 14.56 3.48 3.39
N ASP A 34 14.64 2.29 3.98
CA ASP A 34 13.47 1.44 4.25
C ASP A 34 12.49 2.07 5.25
N GLY A 35 12.95 2.92 6.15
CA GLY A 35 12.08 3.66 7.07
C GLY A 35 11.07 4.58 6.39
N SER A 36 11.30 4.95 5.12
CA SER A 36 10.33 5.71 4.33
C SER A 36 9.06 4.93 4.04
N PHE A 37 9.15 3.61 3.92
CA PHE A 37 7.97 2.74 3.78
C PHE A 37 7.05 2.83 5.00
N ALA A 38 7.63 2.80 6.21
CA ALA A 38 6.86 2.96 7.44
C ALA A 38 6.17 4.32 7.52
N ILE A 39 6.81 5.40 7.04
CA ILE A 39 6.21 6.74 6.96
C ILE A 39 5.03 6.76 5.99
N LEU A 40 5.17 6.17 4.79
CA LEU A 40 4.08 6.10 3.82
C LEU A 40 2.89 5.30 4.34
N LEU A 41 3.16 4.14 4.95
CA LEU A 41 2.12 3.30 5.56
C LEU A 41 1.43 4.00 6.73
N GLY A 42 2.20 4.68 7.59
CA GLY A 42 1.68 5.48 8.70
C GLY A 42 0.79 6.62 8.22
N ALA A 43 1.21 7.35 7.18
CA ALA A 43 0.40 8.41 6.58
C ALA A 43 -0.92 7.87 6.01
N LEU A 44 -0.92 6.74 5.31
CA LEU A 44 -2.14 6.08 4.84
C LEU A 44 -3.04 5.68 6.01
N SER A 45 -2.47 5.14 7.08
CA SER A 45 -3.22 4.78 8.29
C SER A 45 -3.90 6.00 8.91
N CYS A 46 -3.21 7.13 9.02
CA CYS A 46 -3.78 8.38 9.53
C CYS A 46 -4.90 8.89 8.61
N ILE A 47 -4.70 8.89 7.29
CA ILE A 47 -5.71 9.32 6.31
C ILE A 47 -7.01 8.53 6.47
N TYR A 48 -6.90 7.20 6.52
CA TYR A 48 -8.08 6.36 6.62
C TYR A 48 -8.72 6.34 8.01
N ALA A 49 -7.94 6.52 9.08
CA ALA A 49 -8.43 6.54 10.45
C ALA A 49 -9.17 7.83 10.81
N ASP A 50 -8.75 8.96 10.28
CA ASP A 50 -9.31 10.29 10.59
C ASP A 50 -10.56 10.57 9.75
N GLU A 51 -10.42 11.32 8.68
CA GLU A 51 -11.54 11.67 7.77
C GLU A 51 -11.87 10.56 6.77
N GLY A 52 -10.96 9.60 6.60
CA GLY A 52 -11.11 8.43 5.75
C GLY A 52 -10.61 8.62 4.32
N TYR A 53 -10.43 9.85 3.86
CA TYR A 53 -9.99 10.15 2.50
C TYR A 53 -8.94 11.27 2.39
N TYR A 54 -8.63 11.96 3.47
CA TYR A 54 -7.52 12.92 3.56
C TYR A 54 -7.04 13.10 5.00
N VAL A 55 -5.89 13.70 5.16
CA VAL A 55 -5.37 14.23 6.44
C VAL A 55 -4.69 15.58 6.20
N CYS A 56 -4.77 16.48 7.18
CA CYS A 56 -4.03 17.73 7.16
C CYS A 56 -2.55 17.47 7.41
N ALA A 57 -1.69 17.97 6.52
CA ALA A 57 -0.25 17.80 6.60
C ALA A 57 0.38 19.05 7.25
N ASP A 58 0.08 19.27 8.52
CA ASP A 58 0.63 20.35 9.33
C ASP A 58 1.82 19.88 10.19
N GLU A 59 2.45 20.77 10.93
CA GLU A 59 3.62 20.44 11.74
C GLU A 59 3.26 19.43 12.84
N LEU A 60 2.05 19.55 13.44
CA LEU A 60 1.59 18.62 14.46
C LEU A 60 1.47 17.20 13.91
N PHE A 61 0.90 17.06 12.71
CA PHE A 61 0.81 15.76 12.03
C PHE A 61 2.20 15.13 11.81
N TYR A 62 3.19 15.94 11.41
CA TYR A 62 4.55 15.41 11.20
C TYR A 62 5.20 14.98 12.51
N GLU A 63 4.97 15.73 13.60
CA GLU A 63 5.45 15.39 14.94
C GLU A 63 4.80 14.11 15.46
N ASP A 64 3.47 14.00 15.40
CA ASP A 64 2.71 12.84 15.83
C ASP A 64 3.10 11.58 15.06
N LEU A 65 3.22 11.68 13.73
CA LEU A 65 3.63 10.54 12.92
C LEU A 65 5.07 10.12 13.21
N SER A 66 5.98 11.07 13.43
CA SER A 66 7.38 10.77 13.78
C SER A 66 7.49 10.09 15.14
N ALA A 67 6.66 10.48 16.11
CA ALA A 67 6.64 9.88 17.44
C ALA A 67 6.26 8.38 17.42
N CYS A 68 5.54 7.94 16.39
CA CYS A 68 5.18 6.54 16.20
C CYS A 68 6.28 5.71 15.49
N LEU A 69 7.39 6.35 15.08
CA LEU A 69 8.43 5.73 14.24
C LEU A 69 9.77 5.72 14.96
N TYR A 70 10.50 4.63 14.77
CA TYR A 70 11.85 4.52 15.32
C TYR A 70 12.85 5.30 14.45
N GLU A 71 13.72 6.09 15.09
CA GLU A 71 14.79 6.84 14.43
C GLU A 71 14.36 7.80 13.29
N LYS A 72 13.12 8.28 13.32
CA LYS A 72 12.62 9.25 12.35
C LYS A 72 12.18 10.53 13.04
N THR A 73 12.57 11.66 12.49
CA THR A 73 12.20 12.99 12.97
C THR A 73 11.01 13.55 12.18
N ALA A 74 10.33 14.55 12.71
CA ALA A 74 9.28 15.27 11.98
C ALA A 74 9.79 15.86 10.65
N ALA A 75 11.05 16.31 10.61
CA ALA A 75 11.69 16.79 9.39
C ALA A 75 11.87 15.68 8.34
N ASP A 76 12.18 14.45 8.76
CA ASP A 76 12.26 13.30 7.85
C ASP A 76 10.90 12.95 7.30
N VAL A 77 9.87 12.91 8.14
CA VAL A 77 8.47 12.67 7.74
C VAL A 77 8.04 13.70 6.71
N LYS A 78 8.23 14.99 7.00
CA LYS A 78 7.89 16.10 6.08
C LYS A 78 8.59 15.96 4.74
N ARG A 79 9.90 15.68 4.74
CA ARG A 79 10.70 15.49 3.53
C ARG A 79 10.21 14.31 2.70
N ILE A 80 9.96 13.17 3.31
CA ILE A 80 9.54 11.95 2.62
C ILE A 80 8.13 12.10 2.05
N LEU A 81 7.22 12.72 2.79
CA LEU A 81 5.86 12.99 2.29
C LEU A 81 5.85 14.04 1.17
N ALA A 82 6.73 15.05 1.22
CA ALA A 82 6.92 15.98 0.11
C ALA A 82 7.40 15.26 -1.17
N LEU A 83 8.33 14.28 -1.03
CA LEU A 83 8.72 13.43 -2.16
C LEU A 83 7.57 12.56 -2.67
N ALA A 84 6.73 12.04 -1.78
CA ALA A 84 5.55 11.27 -2.17
C ALA A 84 4.56 12.11 -2.98
N VAL A 85 4.40 13.39 -2.64
CA VAL A 85 3.63 14.36 -3.42
C VAL A 85 4.29 14.65 -4.77
N GLU A 86 5.61 14.91 -4.78
CA GLU A 86 6.38 15.16 -6.01
C GLU A 86 6.30 13.99 -7.00
N TYR A 87 6.33 12.76 -6.48
CA TYR A 87 6.26 11.56 -7.32
C TYR A 87 4.83 11.16 -7.70
N GLY A 88 3.81 11.83 -7.17
CA GLY A 88 2.42 11.62 -7.54
C GLY A 88 1.69 10.53 -6.76
N ILE A 89 2.22 10.07 -5.62
CA ILE A 89 1.49 9.20 -4.69
C ILE A 89 0.32 9.97 -4.07
N PHE A 90 0.55 11.23 -3.73
CA PHE A 90 -0.49 12.16 -3.29
C PHE A 90 -0.70 13.28 -4.30
N ASN A 91 -1.88 13.89 -4.30
CA ASN A 91 -2.24 14.95 -5.23
C ASN A 91 -1.53 16.27 -4.89
N ALA A 92 -0.64 16.73 -5.78
CA ALA A 92 0.17 17.92 -5.58
C ALA A 92 -0.66 19.22 -5.53
N ALA A 93 -1.75 19.31 -6.30
CA ALA A 93 -2.59 20.52 -6.34
C ALA A 93 -3.33 20.73 -5.01
N LEU A 94 -3.90 19.66 -4.45
CA LEU A 94 -4.57 19.71 -3.15
C LEU A 94 -3.59 19.90 -2.00
N PHE A 95 -2.42 19.28 -2.07
CA PHE A 95 -1.36 19.52 -1.11
C PHE A 95 -0.91 20.98 -1.12
N GLY A 96 -0.64 21.57 -2.28
CA GLY A 96 -0.20 22.97 -2.40
C GLY A 96 -1.25 23.98 -1.99
N LYS A 97 -2.56 23.68 -2.21
CA LYS A 97 -3.65 24.62 -1.93
C LYS A 97 -4.19 24.53 -0.50
N TYR A 98 -4.26 23.33 0.04
CA TYR A 98 -4.94 23.06 1.31
C TYR A 98 -4.07 22.37 2.34
N ALA A 99 -2.81 22.08 2.02
CA ALA A 99 -1.89 21.29 2.85
C ALA A 99 -2.52 19.95 3.32
N ILE A 100 -3.17 19.24 2.40
CA ILE A 100 -3.76 17.91 2.68
C ILE A 100 -3.10 16.82 1.86
N LEU A 101 -3.01 15.64 2.45
CA LEU A 101 -2.59 14.42 1.76
C LEU A 101 -3.82 13.61 1.36
N THR A 102 -4.00 13.43 0.06
CA THR A 102 -5.05 12.62 -0.55
C THR A 102 -4.67 12.23 -1.97
N SER A 103 -5.38 11.28 -2.55
CA SER A 103 -5.29 10.94 -3.98
C SER A 103 -6.64 10.41 -4.48
N ALA A 104 -6.83 10.37 -5.81
CA ALA A 104 -8.04 9.80 -6.40
C ALA A 104 -8.24 8.34 -6.00
N GLU A 105 -7.15 7.57 -5.85
CA GLU A 105 -7.19 6.18 -5.41
C GLU A 105 -7.67 6.04 -3.97
N ILE A 106 -7.13 6.85 -3.05
CA ILE A 106 -7.56 6.90 -1.65
C ILE A 106 -9.05 7.22 -1.56
N GLN A 107 -9.53 8.19 -2.35
CA GLN A 107 -10.93 8.58 -2.36
C GLN A 107 -11.84 7.48 -2.91
N ARG A 108 -11.46 6.83 -4.02
CA ARG A 108 -12.21 5.67 -4.55
C ARG A 108 -12.30 4.54 -3.53
N GLN A 109 -11.19 4.23 -2.88
CA GLN A 109 -11.13 3.20 -1.85
C GLN A 109 -12.01 3.53 -0.64
N TYR A 110 -12.01 4.79 -0.21
CA TYR A 110 -12.90 5.27 0.85
C TYR A 110 -14.38 5.12 0.47
N LEU A 111 -14.76 5.59 -0.72
CA LEU A 111 -16.14 5.48 -1.22
C LEU A 111 -16.58 4.02 -1.32
N PHE A 112 -15.72 3.14 -1.84
CA PHE A 112 -15.99 1.70 -1.90
C PHE A 112 -16.21 1.11 -0.51
N SER A 113 -15.32 1.40 0.43
CA SER A 113 -15.37 0.88 1.81
C SER A 113 -16.58 1.41 2.59
N THR A 114 -17.07 2.60 2.24
CA THR A 114 -18.19 3.26 2.92
C THR A 114 -19.51 3.18 2.15
N LYS A 115 -19.57 2.45 1.04
CA LYS A 115 -20.77 2.32 0.17
C LYS A 115 -22.07 1.98 0.94
N ARG A 116 -21.97 1.29 2.08
CA ARG A 116 -23.10 0.94 2.94
C ARG A 116 -23.44 2.00 4.00
N ARG A 117 -22.63 3.05 4.13
CA ARG A 117 -22.86 4.13 5.10
C ARG A 117 -23.77 5.18 4.48
N LYS A 118 -24.78 5.64 5.22
CA LYS A 118 -25.72 6.70 4.75
C LYS A 118 -25.06 8.07 4.57
N SER A 119 -23.79 8.25 4.96
CA SER A 119 -23.09 9.53 4.99
C SER A 119 -21.60 9.28 4.73
N SER A 120 -21.25 9.14 3.47
CA SER A 120 -19.86 8.95 3.01
C SER A 120 -19.49 9.91 1.88
N ALA A 121 -20.05 11.12 1.91
CA ALA A 121 -19.76 12.13 0.91
C ALA A 121 -18.36 12.73 1.10
N ILE A 122 -17.59 12.82 0.03
CA ILE A 122 -16.35 13.58 -0.03
C ILE A 122 -16.69 15.06 -0.18
N ASP A 123 -15.97 15.93 0.53
CA ASP A 123 -16.13 17.38 0.36
C ASP A 123 -15.77 17.77 -1.10
N THR A 124 -16.68 18.49 -1.76
CA THR A 124 -16.52 18.91 -3.15
C THR A 124 -15.25 19.72 -3.40
N ARG A 125 -14.71 20.38 -2.37
CA ARG A 125 -13.43 21.12 -2.45
C ARG A 125 -12.22 20.23 -2.66
N TYR A 126 -12.30 18.98 -2.19
CA TYR A 126 -11.20 18.00 -2.19
C TYR A 126 -11.46 16.83 -3.14
N CYS A 127 -12.64 16.79 -3.76
CA CYS A 127 -13.06 15.68 -4.62
C CYS A 127 -12.19 15.60 -5.87
N LEU A 128 -11.59 14.42 -6.06
CA LEU A 128 -10.80 14.07 -7.24
C LEU A 128 -11.49 12.97 -8.09
N VAL A 129 -12.60 12.44 -7.58
CA VAL A 129 -13.36 11.36 -8.24
C VAL A 129 -14.62 11.98 -8.81
N ASP A 130 -14.79 11.91 -10.14
CA ASP A 130 -16.02 12.33 -10.78
C ASP A 130 -17.17 11.38 -10.40
N ASP A 131 -18.30 11.97 -10.02
CA ASP A 131 -19.52 11.26 -9.58
C ASP A 131 -20.19 10.43 -10.73
N SER A 132 -19.59 10.41 -11.91
CA SER A 132 -20.11 9.78 -13.13
C SER A 132 -19.68 8.32 -13.31
N GLN A 133 -19.02 7.70 -12.34
CA GLN A 133 -18.70 6.26 -12.36
C GLN A 133 -19.24 5.53 -11.13
N SER A 134 -20.52 5.70 -10.86
CA SER A 134 -21.32 4.75 -10.12
C SER A 134 -22.07 3.92 -11.16
N ASP A 135 -21.44 2.86 -11.65
CA ASP A 135 -22.12 1.61 -12.02
C ASP A 135 -21.11 0.66 -12.68
N ASP A 136 -21.12 -0.56 -12.16
CA ASP A 136 -20.64 -1.78 -12.79
C ASP A 136 -19.31 -1.73 -13.55
N GLU A 137 -18.33 -2.32 -12.95
CA GLU A 137 -17.51 -3.32 -13.65
C GLU A 137 -16.44 -3.86 -12.69
N ALA A 138 -16.73 -5.04 -12.28
CA ALA A 138 -15.93 -6.23 -12.54
C ALA A 138 -14.58 -6.33 -11.85
N ALA A 139 -14.54 -7.37 -11.06
CA ALA A 139 -13.32 -8.10 -10.73
C ALA A 139 -12.43 -8.29 -11.99
N PRO A 140 -11.11 -8.32 -11.84
CA PRO A 140 -10.22 -8.57 -12.97
C PRO A 140 -10.44 -9.98 -13.49
N THR A 141 -11.11 -10.08 -14.63
CA THR A 141 -11.19 -11.32 -15.38
C THR A 141 -9.86 -11.57 -16.07
N ALA A 142 -9.07 -12.44 -15.48
CA ALA A 142 -8.01 -13.11 -16.20
C ALA A 142 -8.65 -14.03 -17.23
N ALA A 143 -8.60 -13.70 -18.51
CA ALA A 143 -8.62 -14.65 -19.63
C ALA A 143 -8.52 -13.91 -20.97
N GLY A 144 -7.31 -13.66 -21.40
CA GLY A 144 -7.02 -13.52 -22.84
C GLY A 144 -7.15 -14.89 -23.50
N ARG A 145 -8.31 -15.17 -24.07
CA ARG A 145 -8.52 -16.36 -24.89
C ARG A 145 -8.22 -15.99 -26.34
N VAL A 146 -7.09 -16.45 -26.85
CA VAL A 146 -6.81 -16.45 -28.30
C VAL A 146 -7.54 -17.63 -28.94
N PRO A 147 -8.23 -17.46 -30.09
CA PRO A 147 -8.86 -18.59 -30.76
C PRO A 147 -7.81 -19.43 -31.49
N SER A 148 -7.82 -20.72 -31.19
CA SER A 148 -7.03 -21.75 -31.81
C SER A 148 -7.63 -22.10 -33.18
N ALA A 149 -6.79 -22.04 -34.23
CA ALA A 149 -7.06 -22.68 -35.50
C ALA A 149 -6.39 -24.05 -35.57
N ASN A 150 -7.15 -25.00 -36.03
CA ASN A 150 -6.86 -26.42 -36.19
C ASN A 150 -5.51 -26.79 -36.80
N GLY A 151 -4.94 -27.90 -36.31
CA GLY A 151 -3.89 -28.66 -36.99
C GLY A 151 -3.63 -29.99 -36.26
N SER A 152 -4.02 -31.06 -36.92
CA SER A 152 -4.05 -32.47 -36.53
C SER A 152 -2.69 -33.10 -36.24
N VAL A 153 -2.70 -34.02 -35.26
CA VAL A 153 -1.88 -35.18 -34.80
C VAL A 153 -0.86 -35.80 -35.77
N PRO A 154 0.13 -36.69 -35.37
CA PRO A 154 0.07 -37.66 -34.27
C PRO A 154 1.37 -37.95 -33.48
N SER A 155 1.15 -38.53 -32.29
CA SER A 155 1.88 -39.61 -31.60
C SER A 155 3.39 -39.83 -31.77
N ALA A 156 4.10 -39.82 -30.66
CA ALA A 156 5.04 -40.89 -30.26
C ALA A 156 5.40 -40.74 -28.77
N ALA A 157 5.31 -41.86 -28.09
CA ALA A 157 5.69 -42.07 -26.70
C ALA A 157 7.22 -42.08 -26.53
N GLU A 158 7.70 -41.49 -25.44
CA GLU A 158 8.89 -42.03 -24.76
C GLU A 158 8.90 -41.61 -23.29
N SER A 159 8.94 -42.69 -22.49
CA SER A 159 9.12 -42.69 -21.04
C SER A 159 10.55 -42.29 -20.68
N ALA A 160 10.72 -41.35 -19.78
CA ALA A 160 11.97 -41.20 -19.03
C ALA A 160 11.67 -41.06 -17.55
N THR A 161 11.84 -42.16 -16.85
CA THR A 161 11.89 -42.34 -15.41
C THR A 161 13.05 -41.54 -14.83
N PHE A 162 12.79 -40.59 -13.97
CA PHE A 162 13.83 -39.94 -13.17
C PHE A 162 13.77 -40.45 -11.74
N LYS A 163 14.83 -41.16 -11.37
CA LYS A 163 15.07 -41.79 -10.07
C LYS A 163 15.78 -40.81 -9.14
N PRO A 164 15.42 -40.67 -7.87
CA PRO A 164 16.17 -39.81 -6.95
C PRO A 164 17.35 -40.59 -6.34
N GLU A 165 18.52 -40.04 -6.40
CA GLU A 165 19.67 -40.49 -5.59
C GLU A 165 20.00 -39.45 -4.51
N ASN A 166 19.80 -39.86 -3.32
CA ASN A 166 20.69 -40.07 -2.19
C ASN A 166 21.30 -38.87 -1.47
N ALA A 167 20.97 -38.89 -0.21
CA ALA A 167 21.49 -38.19 0.95
C ALA A 167 23.01 -38.20 1.08
N THR A 168 23.56 -37.08 1.54
CA THR A 168 24.82 -37.10 2.28
C THR A 168 24.69 -36.23 3.54
N SER A 169 24.79 -36.91 4.64
CA SER A 169 24.91 -36.48 6.02
C SER A 169 26.18 -35.66 6.22
N GLY A 170 26.01 -34.44 6.75
CA GLY A 170 27.11 -33.61 7.22
C GLY A 170 26.93 -33.33 8.71
N THR A 171 27.66 -34.04 9.52
CA THR A 171 27.86 -33.90 10.96
C THR A 171 28.41 -32.53 11.34
N TYR A 172 27.69 -31.79 12.16
CA TYR A 172 28.25 -30.63 12.85
C TYR A 172 28.90 -31.05 14.15
N SER A 173 30.23 -30.91 14.20
CA SER A 173 31.06 -31.11 15.38
C SER A 173 30.94 -29.84 16.28
N THR A 174 30.39 -30.05 17.46
CA THR A 174 30.47 -29.16 18.61
C THR A 174 31.91 -29.10 19.12
N ARG A 175 32.48 -27.91 19.19
CA ARG A 175 33.67 -27.68 19.99
C ARG A 175 33.41 -26.58 21.00
N SER A 176 33.21 -27.00 22.22
CA SER A 176 33.30 -26.19 23.42
C SER A 176 34.76 -25.88 23.69
N GLU A 177 35.11 -24.63 23.92
CA GLU A 177 36.33 -24.29 24.67
C GLU A 177 35.98 -23.25 25.71
N GLU A 178 35.94 -23.73 26.95
CA GLU A 178 36.07 -22.95 28.18
C GLU A 178 37.42 -22.27 28.22
N HIS A 179 37.47 -21.06 28.65
CA HIS A 179 38.64 -20.54 29.34
C HIS A 179 38.27 -19.45 30.34
N THR A 180 38.33 -19.78 31.59
CA THR A 180 38.54 -18.93 32.75
C THR A 180 39.99 -19.18 33.19
N PRO A 181 40.71 -18.29 33.87
CA PRO A 181 40.31 -17.39 34.94
C PRO A 181 40.57 -15.91 34.67
#